data_0544a40ef29ccc394cd13b06f3ce6121
#
_entry.id   0544a40ef29ccc394cd13b06f3ce6121
#
_cell.length_a   1.000
_cell.length_b   1.000
_cell.length_c   1.000
_cell.angle_alpha   90.00
_cell.angle_beta   90.00
_cell.angle_gamma   90.00
#
_symmetry.space_group_name_H-M   'P 1'
#
loop_
_entity.id
_entity.type
_entity.pdbx_description
1 polymer ?
#
loop_
_entity_poly.entity_id
_entity_poly.type
_entity_poly.pdbx_seq_one_letter_code
_entity_poly.pdbx_strand_id
1 'polypeptide(L)'
;MRVTLSVNCLRATSTVGGVNRRILTLLVALVPIVAFGALLSVVTVPYVSLGPGPTFDTLGKFDGKEVVDIEGTEVHPTSGHLNMTTVSQRDGLTLAQALTLWMSGREQLVPRDLVYPPDKSKDEIDEANNTDFKQSEDSAEYAALSYLKYPMAVTVQSVSDPGPSVGKLQPGDAIDAVNNKPVANLDEFQALLKNTKPGDTLVIDFRRKNAPPGIATVTLGANPDREYGYLGIGVLDAPWAPFSIDFNLANIGGPSAGLMFSLAVVDKLTTGDLNDGKFVAGTGTITGDGKVGSIGGITHKMAAAQEAGATVFLVPADNCSEAKSADQQGLELVKVDTLGQAVDALNSLSAGGEPPRC
;
A
#
# COMPACT_ATOMS: atom_id res chain seq x y z
N MET A 1 -16.36 71.06 83.21
CA MET A 1 -15.26 70.32 82.55
C MET A 1 -15.92 69.51 81.42
N ARG A 2 -15.87 69.98 80.17
CA ARG A 2 -16.48 69.34 78.98
C ARG A 2 -15.33 68.67 78.22
N VAL A 3 -15.39 67.37 78.06
CA VAL A 3 -14.47 66.58 77.21
C VAL A 3 -15.14 66.38 75.88
N THR A 4 -14.53 66.97 74.84
CA THR A 4 -14.96 66.80 73.45
C THR A 4 -14.18 65.64 72.83
N LEU A 5 -14.85 64.54 72.55
CA LEU A 5 -14.28 63.42 71.72
C LEU A 5 -14.42 63.80 70.22
N SER A 6 -13.28 63.95 69.54
CA SER A 6 -13.23 64.09 68.08
C SER A 6 -13.13 62.71 67.46
N VAL A 7 -14.11 62.34 66.72
CA VAL A 7 -14.12 61.09 65.90
C VAL A 7 -13.49 61.43 64.57
N ASN A 8 -12.26 60.95 64.35
CA ASN A 8 -11.62 60.95 63.01
C ASN A 8 -12.20 59.86 62.13
N CYS A 9 -12.99 60.33 61.15
CA CYS A 9 -13.53 59.45 60.08
C CYS A 9 -12.45 59.22 59.00
N LEU A 10 -11.76 58.09 59.03
CA LEU A 10 -10.87 57.66 57.96
C LEU A 10 -11.69 57.30 56.70
N ARG A 11 -11.71 58.21 55.76
CA ARG A 11 -12.22 57.96 54.40
C ARG A 11 -11.21 57.03 53.68
N ALA A 12 -11.51 55.75 53.57
CA ALA A 12 -10.84 54.88 52.63
C ALA A 12 -11.27 55.24 51.21
N THR A 13 -10.45 55.97 50.52
CA THR A 13 -10.59 56.17 49.07
C THR A 13 -10.18 54.90 48.35
N SER A 14 -11.16 54.09 47.96
CA SER A 14 -10.96 53.00 47.04
C SER A 14 -10.74 53.64 45.64
N THR A 15 -9.52 53.77 45.21
CA THR A 15 -9.14 54.10 43.84
C THR A 15 -9.34 52.81 43.01
N VAL A 16 -10.57 52.53 42.62
CA VAL A 16 -10.81 51.65 41.46
C VAL A 16 -10.39 52.45 40.23
N GLY A 17 -9.19 52.18 39.73
CA GLY A 17 -8.69 52.75 38.53
C GLY A 17 -9.69 52.53 37.39
N GLY A 18 -10.26 53.63 36.89
CA GLY A 18 -11.25 53.60 35.83
C GLY A 18 -10.64 52.92 34.56
N VAL A 19 -11.00 51.67 34.29
CA VAL A 19 -10.66 50.99 33.04
C VAL A 19 -11.15 51.87 31.89
N ASN A 20 -10.23 52.31 31.04
CA ASN A 20 -10.52 53.17 29.91
C ASN A 20 -11.60 52.42 29.07
N ARG A 21 -12.79 53.08 28.83
CA ARG A 21 -13.89 52.47 28.09
C ARG A 21 -13.49 51.88 26.75
N ARG A 22 -12.47 52.43 26.09
CA ARG A 22 -11.92 51.91 24.85
C ARG A 22 -11.18 50.58 25.06
N ILE A 23 -10.47 50.42 26.18
CA ILE A 23 -9.78 49.18 26.52
C ILE A 23 -10.80 48.11 26.88
N LEU A 24 -11.87 48.47 27.65
CA LEU A 24 -12.94 47.55 27.97
C LEU A 24 -13.70 47.06 26.72
N THR A 25 -13.99 47.97 25.76
CA THR A 25 -14.64 47.61 24.51
C THR A 25 -13.74 46.66 23.66
N LEU A 26 -12.44 46.93 23.63
CA LEU A 26 -11.49 46.01 22.93
C LEU A 26 -11.40 44.64 23.59
N LEU A 27 -11.37 44.60 24.93
CA LEU A 27 -11.34 43.31 25.66
C LEU A 27 -12.64 42.52 25.44
N VAL A 28 -13.78 43.19 25.50
CA VAL A 28 -15.10 42.54 25.25
C VAL A 28 -15.23 42.06 23.82
N ALA A 29 -14.66 42.78 22.84
CA ALA A 29 -14.63 42.33 21.44
C ALA A 29 -13.63 41.20 21.20
N LEU A 30 -12.52 41.16 21.96
CA LEU A 30 -11.49 40.11 21.83
C LEU A 30 -11.95 38.75 22.41
N VAL A 31 -12.75 38.75 23.49
CA VAL A 31 -13.23 37.53 24.12
C VAL A 31 -13.94 36.58 23.16
N PRO A 32 -14.95 37.00 22.35
CA PRO A 32 -15.61 36.09 21.38
C PRO A 32 -14.64 35.62 20.31
N ILE A 33 -13.68 36.42 19.86
CA ILE A 33 -12.69 36.04 18.86
C ILE A 33 -11.79 34.93 19.43
N VAL A 34 -11.28 35.12 20.65
CA VAL A 34 -10.45 34.10 21.33
C VAL A 34 -11.26 32.84 21.62
N ALA A 35 -12.51 32.99 22.10
CA ALA A 35 -13.39 31.87 22.36
C ALA A 35 -13.70 31.08 21.08
N PHE A 36 -13.97 31.78 19.97
CA PHE A 36 -14.21 31.16 18.67
C PHE A 36 -12.94 30.49 18.14
N GLY A 37 -11.78 31.13 18.23
CA GLY A 37 -10.51 30.54 17.86
C GLY A 37 -10.17 29.30 18.67
N ALA A 38 -10.43 29.31 19.98
CA ALA A 38 -10.29 28.14 20.84
C ALA A 38 -11.26 27.00 20.43
N LEU A 39 -12.52 27.35 20.14
CA LEU A 39 -13.53 26.38 19.67
C LEU A 39 -13.08 25.72 18.37
N LEU A 40 -12.63 26.51 17.38
CA LEU A 40 -12.12 26.00 16.10
C LEU A 40 -10.93 25.06 16.26
N SER A 41 -10.12 25.26 17.32
CA SER A 41 -8.90 24.48 17.56
C SER A 41 -9.15 23.19 18.35
N VAL A 42 -10.30 23.06 19.05
CA VAL A 42 -10.61 21.92 19.91
C VAL A 42 -11.69 21.02 19.32
N VAL A 43 -12.67 21.60 18.60
CA VAL A 43 -13.75 20.80 18.01
C VAL A 43 -13.23 20.00 16.83
N THR A 44 -13.31 18.67 16.94
CA THR A 44 -13.01 17.76 15.83
C THR A 44 -14.19 17.60 14.90
N VAL A 45 -13.93 17.37 13.62
CA VAL A 45 -14.96 17.16 12.60
C VAL A 45 -14.97 15.72 12.12
N PRO A 46 -16.14 15.16 11.71
CA PRO A 46 -16.23 13.78 11.23
C PRO A 46 -15.78 13.66 9.74
N TYR A 47 -14.60 14.21 9.45
CA TYR A 47 -14.00 14.17 8.12
C TYR A 47 -12.54 13.71 8.19
N VAL A 48 -12.12 13.04 7.12
CA VAL A 48 -10.73 12.67 6.85
C VAL A 48 -10.25 13.50 5.67
N SER A 49 -9.05 14.01 5.75
CA SER A 49 -8.39 14.65 4.61
C SER A 49 -7.62 13.61 3.82
N LEU A 50 -7.82 13.61 2.51
CA LEU A 50 -7.05 12.85 1.52
C LEU A 50 -6.22 13.83 0.70
N GLY A 51 -4.94 13.55 0.53
CA GLY A 51 -4.03 14.41 -0.23
C GLY A 51 -2.90 13.63 -0.88
N PRO A 52 -2.00 14.33 -1.61
CA PRO A 52 -0.79 13.72 -2.15
C PRO A 52 0.02 13.06 -1.04
N GLY A 53 0.34 11.78 -1.22
CA GLY A 53 1.19 11.01 -0.31
C GLY A 53 2.65 10.96 -0.78
N PRO A 54 3.56 10.38 -0.02
CA PRO A 54 4.92 10.14 -0.46
C PRO A 54 4.96 9.22 -1.68
N THR A 55 5.99 9.36 -2.51
CA THR A 55 6.29 8.44 -3.60
C THR A 55 7.55 7.63 -3.24
N PHE A 56 7.64 6.41 -3.75
CA PHE A 56 8.76 5.51 -3.47
C PHE A 56 9.31 4.97 -4.78
N ASP A 57 10.61 5.15 -4.99
CA ASP A 57 11.30 4.62 -6.16
C ASP A 57 11.51 3.11 -5.99
N THR A 58 10.82 2.31 -6.79
CA THR A 58 10.90 0.84 -6.73
C THR A 58 12.21 0.28 -7.24
N LEU A 59 12.99 1.06 -7.99
CA LEU A 59 14.35 0.71 -8.42
C LEU A 59 15.42 1.14 -7.41
N GLY A 60 15.05 2.03 -6.49
CA GLY A 60 15.95 2.64 -5.52
C GLY A 60 15.97 1.95 -4.16
N LYS A 61 16.44 2.69 -3.16
CA LYS A 61 16.53 2.25 -1.76
C LYS A 61 15.62 3.06 -0.86
N PHE A 62 15.04 2.37 0.11
CA PHE A 62 14.31 2.99 1.22
C PHE A 62 14.90 2.48 2.53
N ASP A 63 15.20 3.39 3.47
CA ASP A 63 15.88 3.08 4.76
C ASP A 63 17.14 2.20 4.61
N GLY A 64 17.90 2.41 3.51
CA GLY A 64 19.16 1.72 3.23
C GLY A 64 19.03 0.32 2.62
N LYS A 65 17.79 -0.16 2.37
CA LYS A 65 17.50 -1.43 1.70
C LYS A 65 16.95 -1.17 0.30
N GLU A 66 17.26 -2.06 -0.65
CA GLU A 66 16.58 -2.05 -1.96
C GLU A 66 15.08 -2.19 -1.76
N VAL A 67 14.28 -1.34 -2.45
CA VAL A 67 12.81 -1.44 -2.37
C VAL A 67 12.32 -2.75 -2.97
N VAL A 68 12.85 -3.13 -4.13
CA VAL A 68 12.68 -4.46 -4.73
C VAL A 68 14.04 -5.14 -4.71
N ASP A 69 14.21 -6.11 -3.81
CA ASP A 69 15.44 -6.86 -3.60
C ASP A 69 15.32 -8.26 -4.20
N ILE A 70 16.27 -8.63 -5.07
CA ILE A 70 16.25 -9.93 -5.76
C ILE A 70 17.57 -10.63 -5.44
N GLU A 71 17.47 -11.78 -4.76
CA GLU A 71 18.61 -12.57 -4.34
C GLU A 71 18.61 -13.97 -4.98
N GLY A 72 19.78 -14.47 -5.38
CA GLY A 72 19.95 -15.81 -5.92
C GLY A 72 19.92 -15.90 -7.44
N THR A 73 19.90 -14.76 -8.14
CA THR A 73 20.04 -14.69 -9.60
C THR A 73 20.80 -13.43 -10.02
N GLU A 74 21.16 -13.33 -11.30
CA GLU A 74 21.75 -12.11 -11.87
C GLU A 74 20.71 -11.01 -11.96
N VAL A 75 21.08 -9.81 -11.49
CA VAL A 75 20.27 -8.59 -11.54
C VAL A 75 20.97 -7.58 -12.44
N HIS A 76 20.24 -6.99 -13.37
CA HIS A 76 20.77 -6.00 -14.31
C HIS A 76 20.72 -4.59 -13.71
N PRO A 77 21.69 -3.72 -14.05
CA PRO A 77 21.65 -2.32 -13.68
C PRO A 77 20.43 -1.62 -14.26
N THR A 78 19.79 -0.79 -13.46
CA THR A 78 18.66 0.04 -13.86
C THR A 78 19.03 1.51 -13.78
N SER A 79 18.35 2.40 -14.51
CA SER A 79 18.52 3.85 -14.42
C SER A 79 17.18 4.59 -14.36
N GLY A 80 17.21 5.91 -14.11
CA GLY A 80 16.00 6.70 -13.92
C GLY A 80 15.21 6.30 -12.67
N HIS A 81 13.88 6.47 -12.71
CA HIS A 81 13.01 6.19 -11.56
C HIS A 81 11.71 5.52 -12.01
N LEU A 82 11.28 4.51 -11.26
CA LEU A 82 9.95 3.90 -11.34
C LEU A 82 9.22 4.07 -10.02
N ASN A 83 8.57 5.23 -9.83
CA ASN A 83 7.97 5.57 -8.54
C ASN A 83 6.53 5.07 -8.42
N MET A 84 6.28 4.25 -7.40
CA MET A 84 4.93 4.06 -6.91
C MET A 84 4.43 5.28 -6.15
N THR A 85 3.13 5.52 -6.19
CA THR A 85 2.49 6.68 -5.57
C THR A 85 1.48 6.27 -4.50
N THR A 86 1.36 7.08 -3.45
CA THR A 86 0.44 6.85 -2.34
C THR A 86 -0.51 8.03 -2.14
N VAL A 87 -1.53 7.83 -1.31
CA VAL A 87 -2.44 8.86 -0.82
C VAL A 87 -2.20 9.06 0.66
N SER A 88 -1.96 10.30 1.08
CA SER A 88 -1.87 10.69 2.48
C SER A 88 -3.27 10.79 3.08
N GLN A 89 -3.47 10.23 4.27
CA GLN A 89 -4.72 10.30 5.02
C GLN A 89 -4.48 10.95 6.38
N ARG A 90 -5.38 11.89 6.78
CA ARG A 90 -5.33 12.53 8.09
C ARG A 90 -6.70 12.47 8.75
N ASP A 91 -6.79 11.73 9.85
CA ASP A 91 -7.98 11.60 10.70
C ASP A 91 -7.89 12.53 11.92
N GLY A 92 -9.01 12.72 12.62
CA GLY A 92 -9.06 13.53 13.83
C GLY A 92 -8.85 15.02 13.62
N LEU A 93 -9.23 15.55 12.46
CA LEU A 93 -9.06 16.97 12.12
C LEU A 93 -9.89 17.86 13.02
N THR A 94 -9.29 18.96 13.51
CA THR A 94 -10.05 20.06 14.09
C THR A 94 -10.76 20.86 12.99
N LEU A 95 -11.78 21.61 13.38
CA LEU A 95 -12.52 22.45 12.43
C LEU A 95 -11.58 23.47 11.73
N ALA A 96 -10.63 24.05 12.46
CA ALA A 96 -9.63 24.96 11.88
C ALA A 96 -8.76 24.25 10.83
N GLN A 97 -8.26 23.04 11.14
CA GLN A 97 -7.46 22.24 10.20
C GLN A 97 -8.28 21.89 8.96
N ALA A 98 -9.50 21.39 9.13
CA ALA A 98 -10.36 21.03 8.02
C ALA A 98 -10.63 22.23 7.08
N LEU A 99 -10.92 23.40 7.63
CA LEU A 99 -11.11 24.63 6.84
C LEU A 99 -9.82 25.02 6.09
N THR A 100 -8.66 24.95 6.76
CA THR A 100 -7.38 25.30 6.13
C THR A 100 -7.06 24.34 4.97
N LEU A 101 -7.25 23.05 5.17
CA LEU A 101 -6.99 22.01 4.15
C LEU A 101 -7.95 22.15 2.97
N TRP A 102 -9.23 22.41 3.25
CA TRP A 102 -10.24 22.66 2.22
C TRP A 102 -9.92 23.92 1.38
N MET A 103 -9.52 25.03 2.05
CA MET A 103 -9.17 26.26 1.37
C MET A 103 -7.87 26.16 0.55
N SER A 104 -6.99 25.23 0.89
CA SER A 104 -5.75 24.99 0.13
C SER A 104 -6.01 24.46 -1.29
N GLY A 105 -7.20 23.83 -1.51
CA GLY A 105 -7.56 23.18 -2.76
C GLY A 105 -6.72 21.96 -3.13
N ARG A 106 -5.77 21.58 -2.27
CA ARG A 106 -4.81 20.51 -2.49
C ARG A 106 -5.27 19.18 -1.88
N GLU A 107 -6.09 19.25 -0.85
CA GLU A 107 -6.59 18.11 -0.13
C GLU A 107 -8.12 18.01 -0.26
N GLN A 108 -8.62 16.79 -0.31
CA GLN A 108 -10.04 16.49 -0.37
C GLN A 108 -10.53 16.08 1.03
N LEU A 109 -11.62 16.68 1.51
CA LEU A 109 -12.29 16.24 2.72
C LEU A 109 -13.39 15.25 2.36
N VAL A 110 -13.30 14.05 2.93
CA VAL A 110 -14.32 13.00 2.78
C VAL A 110 -14.95 12.66 4.13
N PRO A 111 -16.22 12.25 4.19
CA PRO A 111 -16.82 11.75 5.41
C PRO A 111 -15.97 10.63 6.02
N ARG A 112 -15.76 10.69 7.34
CA ARG A 112 -14.88 9.73 8.04
C ARG A 112 -15.34 8.28 7.85
N ASP A 113 -16.65 8.06 7.82
CA ASP A 113 -17.25 6.72 7.70
C ASP A 113 -16.96 6.04 6.35
N LEU A 114 -16.55 6.80 5.32
CA LEU A 114 -16.12 6.23 4.04
C LEU A 114 -14.71 5.62 4.12
N VAL A 115 -13.87 6.12 5.03
CA VAL A 115 -12.49 5.64 5.21
C VAL A 115 -12.41 4.72 6.43
N TYR A 116 -13.14 5.04 7.48
CA TYR A 116 -13.20 4.32 8.75
C TYR A 116 -14.66 3.94 9.05
N PRO A 117 -15.16 2.85 8.48
CA PRO A 117 -16.51 2.37 8.75
C PRO A 117 -16.75 2.17 10.24
N PRO A 118 -17.93 2.55 10.79
CA PRO A 118 -18.18 2.52 12.23
C PRO A 118 -18.24 1.11 12.84
N ASP A 119 -18.39 0.08 12.02
CA ASP A 119 -18.41 -1.33 12.39
C ASP A 119 -17.00 -1.97 12.47
N LYS A 120 -15.93 -1.22 12.11
CA LYS A 120 -14.54 -1.69 12.16
C LYS A 120 -13.70 -0.80 13.05
N SER A 121 -12.81 -1.42 13.82
CA SER A 121 -11.77 -0.69 14.55
C SER A 121 -10.68 -0.20 13.59
N LYS A 122 -9.90 0.79 14.03
CA LYS A 122 -8.76 1.27 13.25
C LYS A 122 -7.73 0.15 13.04
N ASP A 123 -7.48 -0.66 14.06
CA ASP A 123 -6.50 -1.77 13.98
C ASP A 123 -6.94 -2.82 12.95
N GLU A 124 -8.24 -3.15 12.86
CA GLU A 124 -8.77 -4.06 11.83
C GLU A 124 -8.63 -3.49 10.41
N ILE A 125 -8.77 -2.18 10.25
CA ILE A 125 -8.58 -1.51 8.95
C ILE A 125 -7.10 -1.49 8.57
N ASP A 126 -6.22 -1.19 9.51
CA ASP A 126 -4.77 -1.18 9.29
C ASP A 126 -4.26 -2.60 8.97
N GLU A 127 -4.78 -3.65 9.65
CA GLU A 127 -4.48 -5.05 9.35
C GLU A 127 -4.96 -5.46 7.95
N ALA A 128 -6.19 -5.05 7.57
CA ALA A 128 -6.71 -5.29 6.23
C ALA A 128 -5.85 -4.60 5.16
N ASN A 129 -5.48 -3.34 5.37
CA ASN A 129 -4.62 -2.60 4.45
C ASN A 129 -3.22 -3.24 4.29
N ASN A 130 -2.64 -3.74 5.40
CA ASN A 130 -1.37 -4.45 5.37
C ASN A 130 -1.49 -5.79 4.62
N THR A 131 -2.60 -6.51 4.81
CA THR A 131 -2.90 -7.75 4.08
C THR A 131 -3.04 -7.49 2.59
N ASP A 132 -3.79 -6.45 2.20
CA ASP A 132 -3.95 -6.05 0.81
C ASP A 132 -2.61 -5.65 0.16
N PHE A 133 -1.73 -4.97 0.93
CA PHE A 133 -0.40 -4.60 0.45
C PHE A 133 0.46 -5.85 0.21
N LYS A 134 0.47 -6.79 1.17
CA LYS A 134 1.18 -8.07 1.02
C LYS A 134 0.67 -8.89 -0.17
N GLN A 135 -0.65 -8.93 -0.36
CA GLN A 135 -1.23 -9.59 -1.53
C GLN A 135 -0.84 -8.89 -2.85
N SER A 136 -0.66 -7.56 -2.82
CA SER A 136 -0.16 -6.79 -3.97
C SER A 136 1.29 -7.14 -4.32
N GLU A 137 2.14 -7.40 -3.31
CA GLU A 137 3.51 -7.87 -3.49
C GLU A 137 3.54 -9.26 -4.15
N ASP A 138 2.77 -10.22 -3.60
CA ASP A 138 2.66 -11.58 -4.16
C ASP A 138 2.14 -11.55 -5.61
N SER A 139 1.11 -10.74 -5.87
CA SER A 139 0.54 -10.56 -7.21
C SER A 139 1.54 -9.95 -8.19
N ALA A 140 2.37 -9.00 -7.71
CA ALA A 140 3.42 -8.37 -8.53
C ALA A 140 4.52 -9.37 -8.89
N GLU A 141 4.98 -10.20 -7.94
CA GLU A 141 5.91 -11.28 -8.21
C GLU A 141 5.34 -12.22 -9.29
N TYR A 142 4.12 -12.71 -9.11
CA TYR A 142 3.50 -13.63 -10.07
C TYR A 142 3.29 -13.01 -11.44
N ALA A 143 2.88 -11.75 -11.51
CA ALA A 143 2.71 -11.05 -12.78
C ALA A 143 4.03 -10.89 -13.53
N ALA A 144 5.10 -10.48 -12.83
CA ALA A 144 6.42 -10.33 -13.40
C ALA A 144 6.99 -11.66 -13.88
N LEU A 145 6.93 -12.71 -13.05
CA LEU A 145 7.41 -14.04 -13.41
C LEU A 145 6.60 -14.66 -14.56
N SER A 146 5.28 -14.45 -14.61
CA SER A 146 4.43 -14.84 -15.73
C SER A 146 4.83 -14.12 -17.02
N TYR A 147 5.05 -12.81 -16.96
CA TYR A 147 5.50 -12.01 -18.10
C TYR A 147 6.86 -12.51 -18.62
N LEU A 148 7.79 -12.82 -17.72
CA LEU A 148 9.12 -13.36 -18.03
C LEU A 148 9.11 -14.86 -18.40
N LYS A 149 7.92 -15.50 -18.44
CA LYS A 149 7.74 -16.90 -18.86
C LYS A 149 8.39 -17.94 -17.94
N TYR A 150 8.49 -17.65 -16.66
CA TYR A 150 8.87 -18.66 -15.68
C TYR A 150 7.84 -19.79 -15.64
N PRO A 151 8.27 -21.05 -15.38
CA PRO A 151 7.37 -22.20 -15.38
C PRO A 151 6.34 -22.12 -14.25
N MET A 152 5.14 -22.61 -14.50
CA MET A 152 4.09 -22.81 -13.49
C MET A 152 4.47 -23.97 -12.56
N ALA A 153 4.15 -23.83 -11.28
CA ALA A 153 4.31 -24.88 -10.28
C ALA A 153 3.17 -24.81 -9.24
N VAL A 154 2.87 -25.93 -8.60
CA VAL A 154 1.99 -25.96 -7.42
C VAL A 154 2.75 -25.37 -6.24
N THR A 155 2.44 -24.14 -5.89
CA THR A 155 3.17 -23.36 -4.89
C THR A 155 2.39 -23.29 -3.59
N VAL A 156 3.08 -23.49 -2.47
CA VAL A 156 2.52 -23.30 -1.12
C VAL A 156 2.30 -21.80 -0.89
N GLN A 157 1.05 -21.41 -0.70
CA GLN A 157 0.66 -20.03 -0.37
C GLN A 157 0.67 -19.79 1.13
N SER A 158 0.20 -20.78 1.90
CA SER A 158 0.10 -20.67 3.35
C SER A 158 0.29 -22.02 4.03
N VAL A 159 0.72 -21.97 5.29
CA VAL A 159 0.78 -23.15 6.18
C VAL A 159 -0.07 -22.84 7.40
N SER A 160 -1.05 -23.71 7.68
CA SER A 160 -1.91 -23.58 8.86
C SER A 160 -1.11 -23.85 10.13
N ASP A 161 -1.21 -22.98 11.12
CA ASP A 161 -0.61 -23.16 12.44
C ASP A 161 -1.71 -23.06 13.52
N PRO A 162 -1.94 -24.13 14.30
CA PRO A 162 -1.30 -25.45 14.23
C PRO A 162 -1.72 -26.28 13.00
N GLY A 163 -0.77 -27.04 12.44
CA GLY A 163 -1.02 -27.89 11.28
C GLY A 163 0.07 -28.93 11.02
N PRO A 164 -0.23 -30.00 10.24
CA PRO A 164 0.68 -31.11 10.00
C PRO A 164 1.97 -30.73 9.28
N SER A 165 1.96 -29.66 8.50
CA SER A 165 3.09 -29.19 7.67
C SER A 165 3.96 -28.14 8.36
N VAL A 166 3.62 -27.71 9.59
CA VAL A 166 4.41 -26.71 10.33
C VAL A 166 5.85 -27.19 10.50
N GLY A 167 6.80 -26.30 10.15
CA GLY A 167 8.24 -26.58 10.21
C GLY A 167 8.76 -27.54 9.14
N LYS A 168 7.92 -28.01 8.21
CA LYS A 168 8.31 -28.90 7.11
C LYS A 168 8.21 -28.22 5.75
N LEU A 169 7.10 -27.54 5.51
CA LEU A 169 6.84 -26.71 4.34
C LEU A 169 6.68 -25.26 4.76
N GLN A 170 6.88 -24.34 3.83
CA GLN A 170 6.69 -22.90 4.04
C GLN A 170 6.09 -22.23 2.80
N PRO A 171 5.49 -21.05 2.93
CA PRO A 171 5.06 -20.26 1.78
C PRO A 171 6.19 -20.06 0.78
N GLY A 172 5.89 -20.20 -0.51
CA GLY A 172 6.86 -20.12 -1.62
C GLY A 172 7.51 -21.45 -2.01
N ASP A 173 7.33 -22.54 -1.25
CA ASP A 173 7.78 -23.87 -1.68
C ASP A 173 6.99 -24.33 -2.91
N ALA A 174 7.66 -24.81 -3.95
CA ALA A 174 7.03 -25.43 -5.12
C ALA A 174 7.03 -26.96 -4.96
N ILE A 175 5.86 -27.59 -5.04
CA ILE A 175 5.67 -29.02 -4.91
C ILE A 175 5.92 -29.69 -6.26
N ASP A 176 6.90 -30.59 -6.32
CA ASP A 176 7.26 -31.31 -7.55
C ASP A 176 6.66 -32.72 -7.62
N ALA A 177 6.55 -33.42 -6.48
CA ALA A 177 5.97 -34.74 -6.41
C ALA A 177 5.36 -35.05 -5.04
N VAL A 178 4.40 -35.98 -5.02
CA VAL A 178 3.81 -36.55 -3.80
C VAL A 178 3.90 -38.09 -3.90
N ASN A 179 4.58 -38.71 -2.94
CA ASN A 179 4.85 -40.17 -2.92
C ASN A 179 5.45 -40.67 -4.26
N ASN A 180 6.48 -39.94 -4.75
CA ASN A 180 7.17 -40.19 -6.03
C ASN A 180 6.26 -40.03 -7.29
N LYS A 181 5.05 -39.52 -7.16
CA LYS A 181 4.20 -39.17 -8.30
C LYS A 181 4.36 -37.70 -8.61
N PRO A 182 4.87 -37.34 -9.82
CA PRO A 182 4.99 -35.96 -10.23
C PRO A 182 3.65 -35.20 -10.15
N VAL A 183 3.71 -33.93 -9.86
CA VAL A 183 2.57 -33.01 -9.78
C VAL A 183 2.82 -31.87 -10.75
N ALA A 184 2.02 -31.75 -11.79
CA ALA A 184 2.17 -30.71 -12.80
C ALA A 184 1.26 -29.49 -12.54
N ASN A 185 0.17 -29.66 -11.80
CA ASN A 185 -0.84 -28.63 -11.53
C ASN A 185 -1.64 -28.94 -10.26
N LEU A 186 -2.42 -27.95 -9.84
CA LEU A 186 -3.24 -28.03 -8.62
C LEU A 186 -4.26 -29.18 -8.67
N ASP A 187 -4.86 -29.46 -9.82
CA ASP A 187 -5.87 -30.52 -9.96
C ASP A 187 -5.26 -31.89 -9.69
N GLU A 188 -4.06 -32.18 -10.23
CA GLU A 188 -3.32 -33.41 -9.99
C GLU A 188 -2.94 -33.54 -8.51
N PHE A 189 -2.46 -32.45 -7.90
CA PHE A 189 -2.13 -32.40 -6.48
C PHE A 189 -3.36 -32.73 -5.61
N GLN A 190 -4.48 -32.08 -5.89
CA GLN A 190 -5.73 -32.33 -5.16
C GLN A 190 -6.25 -33.75 -5.36
N ALA A 191 -6.14 -34.32 -6.56
CA ALA A 191 -6.53 -35.70 -6.84
C ALA A 191 -5.71 -36.71 -6.01
N LEU A 192 -4.42 -36.47 -5.81
CA LEU A 192 -3.59 -37.30 -4.94
C LEU A 192 -4.03 -37.20 -3.48
N LEU A 193 -4.36 -36.01 -2.98
CA LEU A 193 -4.83 -35.83 -1.60
C LEU A 193 -6.20 -36.48 -1.36
N LYS A 194 -7.13 -36.42 -2.30
CA LYS A 194 -8.48 -37.05 -2.18
C LYS A 194 -8.43 -38.54 -1.97
N ASN A 195 -7.35 -39.22 -2.33
CA ASN A 195 -7.14 -40.65 -2.16
C ASN A 195 -6.47 -41.01 -0.81
N THR A 196 -6.31 -40.08 0.10
CA THR A 196 -5.66 -40.28 1.42
C THR A 196 -6.67 -40.28 2.55
N LYS A 197 -6.21 -40.71 3.74
CA LYS A 197 -6.99 -40.69 5.00
C LYS A 197 -6.21 -39.94 6.09
N PRO A 198 -6.89 -39.44 7.12
CA PRO A 198 -6.21 -38.97 8.33
C PRO A 198 -5.32 -40.07 8.91
N GLY A 199 -4.07 -39.70 9.27
CA GLY A 199 -3.04 -40.63 9.74
C GLY A 199 -2.13 -41.20 8.65
N ASP A 200 -2.48 -41.07 7.37
CA ASP A 200 -1.57 -41.45 6.28
C ASP A 200 -0.34 -40.53 6.26
N THR A 201 0.79 -41.07 5.81
CA THR A 201 2.04 -40.30 5.65
C THR A 201 2.29 -40.04 4.19
N LEU A 202 2.53 -38.79 3.87
CA LEU A 202 2.94 -38.35 2.55
C LEU A 202 4.43 -37.95 2.53
N VAL A 203 5.12 -38.33 1.47
CA VAL A 203 6.44 -37.84 1.12
C VAL A 203 6.26 -36.83 0.01
N ILE A 204 6.70 -35.60 0.25
CA ILE A 204 6.52 -34.44 -0.65
C ILE A 204 7.90 -33.99 -1.09
N ASP A 205 8.20 -34.10 -2.38
CA ASP A 205 9.37 -33.50 -2.98
C ASP A 205 9.04 -32.06 -3.35
N PHE A 206 9.89 -31.12 -2.94
CA PHE A 206 9.67 -29.71 -3.16
C PHE A 206 10.96 -28.95 -3.49
N ARG A 207 10.81 -27.84 -4.18
CA ARG A 207 11.87 -26.82 -4.37
C ARG A 207 11.58 -25.62 -3.48
N ARG A 208 12.64 -25.05 -2.94
CA ARG A 208 12.60 -23.83 -2.10
C ARG A 208 13.51 -22.77 -2.72
N LYS A 209 13.06 -21.52 -2.67
CA LYS A 209 13.86 -20.39 -3.15
C LYS A 209 15.20 -20.34 -2.40
N ASN A 210 16.29 -20.08 -3.13
CA ASN A 210 17.65 -19.97 -2.60
C ASN A 210 18.15 -21.19 -1.80
N ALA A 211 17.58 -22.37 -2.02
CA ALA A 211 17.95 -23.59 -1.32
C ALA A 211 17.97 -24.81 -2.27
N PRO A 212 18.71 -25.88 -1.94
CA PRO A 212 18.60 -27.14 -2.68
C PRO A 212 17.20 -27.75 -2.53
N PRO A 213 16.76 -28.59 -3.50
CA PRO A 213 15.52 -29.35 -3.41
C PRO A 213 15.42 -30.13 -2.10
N GLY A 214 14.24 -30.16 -1.51
CA GLY A 214 13.94 -30.79 -0.22
C GLY A 214 12.92 -31.91 -0.30
N ILE A 215 12.86 -32.73 0.73
CA ILE A 215 11.84 -33.75 0.93
C ILE A 215 11.20 -33.56 2.30
N ALA A 216 9.88 -33.43 2.32
CA ALA A 216 9.10 -33.32 3.55
C ALA A 216 8.25 -34.58 3.77
N THR A 217 8.36 -35.20 4.95
CA THR A 217 7.49 -36.28 5.36
C THR A 217 6.43 -35.77 6.32
N VAL A 218 5.16 -35.82 5.90
CA VAL A 218 4.04 -35.23 6.62
C VAL A 218 2.99 -36.31 6.94
N THR A 219 2.67 -36.48 8.22
CA THR A 219 1.54 -37.28 8.65
C THR A 219 0.28 -36.45 8.62
N LEU A 220 -0.70 -36.86 7.83
CA LEU A 220 -1.92 -36.09 7.58
C LEU A 220 -2.81 -36.01 8.81
N GLY A 221 -3.34 -34.86 9.11
CA GLY A 221 -4.34 -34.64 10.15
C GLY A 221 -5.76 -34.96 9.69
N ALA A 222 -6.70 -34.84 10.61
CA ALA A 222 -8.13 -34.82 10.32
C ALA A 222 -8.61 -33.36 10.18
N ASN A 223 -9.59 -33.13 9.30
CA ASN A 223 -10.31 -31.88 9.21
C ASN A 223 -11.81 -32.20 9.15
N PRO A 224 -12.65 -31.58 10.01
CA PRO A 224 -14.07 -31.88 10.07
C PRO A 224 -14.82 -31.60 8.76
N ASP A 225 -14.30 -30.74 7.90
CA ASP A 225 -14.93 -30.32 6.65
C ASP A 225 -14.63 -31.28 5.47
N ARG A 226 -13.81 -32.33 5.67
CA ARG A 226 -13.41 -33.26 4.61
C ARG A 226 -13.06 -34.65 5.13
N GLU A 227 -13.35 -35.68 4.33
CA GLU A 227 -13.11 -37.07 4.70
C GLU A 227 -11.67 -37.53 4.44
N TYR A 228 -10.94 -36.84 3.54
CA TYR A 228 -9.56 -37.18 3.21
C TYR A 228 -8.55 -36.48 4.11
N GLY A 229 -7.32 -36.96 4.09
CA GLY A 229 -6.25 -36.44 4.95
C GLY A 229 -6.00 -34.94 4.79
N TYR A 230 -5.78 -34.27 5.89
CA TYR A 230 -5.52 -32.82 5.96
C TYR A 230 -4.02 -32.57 6.02
N LEU A 231 -3.49 -31.87 5.01
CA LEU A 231 -2.07 -31.51 4.92
C LEU A 231 -1.75 -30.19 5.65
N GLY A 232 -2.74 -29.32 5.81
CA GLY A 232 -2.56 -28.04 6.51
C GLY A 232 -1.80 -26.98 5.70
N ILE A 233 -1.95 -26.98 4.39
CA ILE A 233 -1.41 -25.95 3.50
C ILE A 233 -2.48 -25.41 2.55
N GLY A 234 -2.37 -24.13 2.20
CA GLY A 234 -3.00 -23.52 1.05
C GLY A 234 -2.04 -23.59 -0.13
N VAL A 235 -2.53 -23.99 -1.30
CA VAL A 235 -1.71 -24.13 -2.52
C VAL A 235 -2.44 -23.50 -3.71
N LEU A 236 -1.66 -23.02 -4.69
CA LEU A 236 -2.15 -22.51 -5.94
C LEU A 236 -1.16 -22.81 -7.07
N ASP A 237 -1.63 -22.78 -8.32
CA ASP A 237 -0.74 -22.77 -9.48
C ASP A 237 -0.21 -21.33 -9.66
N ALA A 238 1.11 -21.18 -9.57
CA ALA A 238 1.78 -19.90 -9.76
C ALA A 238 3.09 -20.06 -10.54
N PRO A 239 3.54 -19.04 -11.26
CA PRO A 239 4.88 -19.04 -11.83
C PRO A 239 5.91 -19.08 -10.70
N TRP A 240 6.94 -19.90 -10.86
CA TRP A 240 7.92 -20.13 -9.81
C TRP A 240 9.36 -19.96 -10.33
N ALA A 241 10.16 -19.28 -9.54
CA ALA A 241 11.60 -19.07 -9.79
C ALA A 241 12.42 -19.58 -8.59
N PRO A 242 13.69 -20.04 -8.81
CA PRO A 242 14.53 -20.57 -7.74
C PRO A 242 15.19 -19.49 -6.86
N PHE A 243 14.91 -18.22 -7.08
CA PHE A 243 15.43 -17.06 -6.36
C PHE A 243 14.31 -16.33 -5.60
N SER A 244 14.69 -15.51 -4.62
CA SER A 244 13.71 -14.67 -3.88
C SER A 244 13.55 -13.29 -4.51
N ILE A 245 12.36 -12.73 -4.33
CA ILE A 245 12.03 -11.34 -4.61
C ILE A 245 11.37 -10.80 -3.34
N ASP A 246 12.02 -9.84 -2.72
CA ASP A 246 11.56 -9.23 -1.47
C ASP A 246 11.23 -7.76 -1.69
N PHE A 247 10.09 -7.31 -1.15
CA PHE A 247 9.62 -5.93 -1.24
C PHE A 247 9.80 -5.26 0.12
N ASN A 248 10.72 -4.28 0.22
CA ASN A 248 11.15 -3.69 1.48
C ASN A 248 10.53 -2.30 1.70
N LEU A 249 9.20 -2.23 1.78
CA LEU A 249 8.48 -1.04 2.19
C LEU A 249 7.63 -1.33 3.42
N ALA A 250 7.76 -0.51 4.45
CA ALA A 250 7.00 -0.63 5.68
C ALA A 250 6.01 0.53 5.83
N ASN A 251 4.92 0.29 6.57
CA ASN A 251 3.90 1.29 6.90
C ASN A 251 3.16 1.86 5.67
N ILE A 252 3.05 1.07 4.62
CA ILE A 252 2.26 1.37 3.43
C ILE A 252 1.14 0.33 3.37
N GLY A 253 -0.05 0.76 3.02
CA GLY A 253 -1.21 -0.12 2.94
C GLY A 253 -1.94 -0.01 1.60
N GLY A 254 -2.74 -1.03 1.33
CA GLY A 254 -3.60 -1.12 0.15
C GLY A 254 -2.93 -1.72 -1.09
N PRO A 255 -3.72 -2.17 -2.08
CA PRO A 255 -3.26 -3.05 -3.16
C PRO A 255 -2.69 -2.31 -4.38
N SER A 256 -2.45 -1.01 -4.35
CA SER A 256 -2.22 -0.18 -5.54
C SER A 256 -0.77 -0.06 -6.02
N ALA A 257 0.17 -0.77 -5.39
CA ALA A 257 1.60 -0.78 -5.73
C ALA A 257 1.98 -1.83 -6.79
N GLY A 258 1.12 -2.83 -7.00
CA GLY A 258 1.45 -4.05 -7.75
C GLY A 258 1.99 -3.81 -9.14
N LEU A 259 1.43 -2.88 -9.91
CA LEU A 259 1.94 -2.53 -11.23
C LEU A 259 3.40 -2.06 -11.17
N MET A 260 3.73 -1.15 -10.27
CA MET A 260 5.07 -0.57 -10.20
C MET A 260 6.10 -1.56 -9.67
N PHE A 261 5.71 -2.41 -8.72
CA PHE A 261 6.53 -3.52 -8.25
C PHE A 261 6.83 -4.53 -9.36
N SER A 262 5.82 -4.95 -10.12
CA SER A 262 6.03 -5.90 -11.22
C SER A 262 6.91 -5.32 -12.33
N LEU A 263 6.79 -4.02 -12.65
CA LEU A 263 7.67 -3.35 -13.58
C LEU A 263 9.12 -3.32 -13.09
N ALA A 264 9.35 -3.03 -11.80
CA ALA A 264 10.69 -3.04 -11.23
C ALA A 264 11.33 -4.44 -11.24
N VAL A 265 10.55 -5.50 -10.98
CA VAL A 265 11.03 -6.89 -11.12
C VAL A 265 11.40 -7.20 -12.56
N VAL A 266 10.56 -6.82 -13.53
CA VAL A 266 10.84 -7.04 -14.96
C VAL A 266 12.11 -6.29 -15.36
N ASP A 267 12.27 -5.02 -14.98
CA ASP A 267 13.42 -4.20 -15.30
C ASP A 267 14.72 -4.81 -14.74
N LYS A 268 14.72 -5.17 -13.45
CA LYS A 268 15.88 -5.78 -12.78
C LYS A 268 16.25 -7.16 -13.34
N LEU A 269 15.32 -7.93 -13.90
CA LEU A 269 15.54 -9.28 -14.43
C LEU A 269 15.75 -9.33 -15.95
N THR A 270 15.64 -8.21 -16.67
CA THR A 270 15.86 -8.15 -18.11
C THR A 270 17.06 -7.29 -18.46
N THR A 271 17.71 -7.60 -19.58
CA THR A 271 18.77 -6.74 -20.13
C THR A 271 18.11 -5.51 -20.78
N GLY A 272 18.63 -4.34 -20.46
CA GLY A 272 18.09 -3.06 -20.95
C GLY A 272 17.64 -2.19 -19.80
N ASP A 273 16.99 -1.11 -20.14
CA ASP A 273 16.53 -0.09 -19.21
C ASP A 273 15.10 0.32 -19.66
N LEU A 274 14.10 -0.12 -18.93
CA LEU A 274 12.69 0.08 -19.34
C LEU A 274 12.32 1.56 -19.48
N ASN A 275 12.86 2.41 -18.62
CA ASN A 275 12.49 3.83 -18.57
C ASN A 275 13.52 4.75 -19.25
N ASP A 276 14.66 4.22 -19.73
CA ASP A 276 15.73 4.98 -20.43
C ASP A 276 16.14 6.23 -19.64
N GLY A 277 16.36 6.07 -18.34
CA GLY A 277 16.74 7.15 -17.43
C GLY A 277 15.62 8.18 -17.14
N LYS A 278 14.38 7.99 -17.61
CA LYS A 278 13.26 8.88 -17.34
C LYS A 278 12.74 8.73 -15.93
N PHE A 279 12.07 9.76 -15.43
CA PHE A 279 11.31 9.68 -14.20
C PHE A 279 9.85 9.29 -14.51
N VAL A 280 9.56 8.01 -14.37
CA VAL A 280 8.23 7.45 -14.50
C VAL A 280 7.63 7.25 -13.13
N ALA A 281 6.40 7.71 -12.91
CA ALA A 281 5.59 7.33 -11.77
C ALA A 281 4.34 6.58 -12.24
N GLY A 282 3.66 5.92 -11.34
CA GLY A 282 2.45 5.21 -11.69
C GLY A 282 1.75 4.59 -10.50
N THR A 283 0.67 3.90 -10.79
CA THR A 283 -0.15 3.16 -9.82
C THR A 283 -1.00 2.13 -10.53
N GLY A 284 -1.43 1.12 -9.82
CA GLY A 284 -2.34 0.10 -10.32
C GLY A 284 -2.34 -1.12 -9.42
N THR A 285 -3.51 -1.73 -9.20
CA THR A 285 -3.53 -3.11 -8.74
C THR A 285 -3.04 -4.01 -9.86
N ILE A 286 -2.56 -5.21 -9.54
CA ILE A 286 -2.20 -6.19 -10.55
C ILE A 286 -2.68 -7.57 -10.12
N THR A 287 -3.09 -8.38 -11.08
CA THR A 287 -3.36 -9.81 -10.89
C THR A 287 -2.17 -10.64 -11.34
N GLY A 288 -2.03 -11.86 -10.85
CA GLY A 288 -0.90 -12.74 -11.20
C GLY A 288 -0.77 -13.06 -12.70
N ASP A 289 -1.84 -12.89 -13.48
CA ASP A 289 -1.84 -12.98 -14.95
C ASP A 289 -1.47 -11.65 -15.65
N GLY A 290 -1.13 -10.62 -14.87
CA GLY A 290 -0.63 -9.33 -15.36
C GLY A 290 -1.70 -8.33 -15.75
N LYS A 291 -2.99 -8.51 -15.40
CA LYS A 291 -4.04 -7.53 -15.64
C LYS A 291 -3.94 -6.40 -14.62
N VAL A 292 -3.95 -5.15 -15.11
CA VAL A 292 -3.94 -3.94 -14.28
C VAL A 292 -5.36 -3.53 -13.94
N GLY A 293 -5.61 -3.28 -12.66
CA GLY A 293 -6.90 -2.81 -12.17
C GLY A 293 -6.87 -1.39 -11.64
N SER A 294 -8.07 -0.80 -11.54
CA SER A 294 -8.28 0.56 -11.07
C SER A 294 -7.93 0.74 -9.58
N ILE A 295 -7.72 2.00 -9.19
CA ILE A 295 -7.38 2.41 -7.82
C ILE A 295 -8.17 3.64 -7.42
N GLY A 296 -8.17 3.97 -6.13
CA GLY A 296 -8.72 5.23 -5.63
C GLY A 296 -7.70 6.35 -5.54
N GLY A 297 -8.18 7.61 -5.62
CA GLY A 297 -7.38 8.80 -5.40
C GLY A 297 -6.32 9.09 -6.47
N ILE A 298 -6.61 8.77 -7.72
CA ILE A 298 -5.69 8.97 -8.85
C ILE A 298 -5.22 10.42 -8.95
N THR A 299 -6.08 11.40 -8.68
CA THR A 299 -5.77 12.82 -8.73
C THR A 299 -4.69 13.22 -7.71
N HIS A 300 -4.78 12.69 -6.50
CA HIS A 300 -3.77 12.91 -5.45
C HIS A 300 -2.44 12.24 -5.79
N LYS A 301 -2.50 11.04 -6.37
CA LYS A 301 -1.32 10.30 -6.81
C LYS A 301 -0.59 10.98 -7.95
N MET A 302 -1.33 11.54 -8.92
CA MET A 302 -0.75 12.36 -9.99
C MET A 302 -0.09 13.63 -9.44
N ALA A 303 -0.74 14.33 -8.51
CA ALA A 303 -0.15 15.50 -7.86
C ALA A 303 1.15 15.12 -7.10
N ALA A 304 1.16 13.99 -6.39
CA ALA A 304 2.37 13.48 -5.73
C ALA A 304 3.50 13.17 -6.73
N ALA A 305 3.17 12.58 -7.87
CA ALA A 305 4.13 12.30 -8.95
C ALA A 305 4.73 13.58 -9.53
N GLN A 306 3.89 14.59 -9.81
CA GLN A 306 4.34 15.91 -10.30
C GLN A 306 5.28 16.59 -9.31
N GLU A 307 4.94 16.58 -8.04
CA GLU A 307 5.77 17.17 -6.96
C GLU A 307 7.11 16.45 -6.81
N ALA A 308 7.14 15.14 -7.07
CA ALA A 308 8.38 14.37 -7.10
C ALA A 308 9.23 14.64 -8.36
N GLY A 309 8.67 15.25 -9.40
CA GLY A 309 9.36 15.57 -10.66
C GLY A 309 9.16 14.53 -11.75
N ALA A 310 8.18 13.62 -11.63
CA ALA A 310 7.86 12.66 -12.69
C ALA A 310 7.38 13.39 -13.97
N THR A 311 7.79 12.86 -15.11
CA THR A 311 7.38 13.37 -16.44
C THR A 311 6.37 12.47 -17.12
N VAL A 312 6.29 11.20 -16.70
CA VAL A 312 5.37 10.18 -17.21
C VAL A 312 4.60 9.59 -16.04
N PHE A 313 3.30 9.33 -16.25
CA PHE A 313 2.46 8.66 -15.26
C PHE A 313 1.67 7.51 -15.89
N LEU A 314 1.89 6.29 -15.39
CA LEU A 314 1.15 5.10 -15.82
C LEU A 314 -0.22 5.09 -15.13
N VAL A 315 -1.27 5.16 -15.93
CA VAL A 315 -2.66 5.25 -15.49
C VAL A 315 -3.39 3.95 -15.82
N PRO A 316 -3.99 3.25 -14.84
CA PRO A 316 -4.89 2.15 -15.15
C PRO A 316 -6.01 2.62 -16.07
N ALA A 317 -6.37 1.83 -17.09
CA ALA A 317 -7.33 2.24 -18.13
C ALA A 317 -8.64 2.76 -17.56
N ASP A 318 -9.17 2.08 -16.54
CA ASP A 318 -10.43 2.46 -15.88
C ASP A 318 -10.34 3.79 -15.09
N ASN A 319 -9.12 4.25 -14.77
CA ASN A 319 -8.91 5.55 -14.13
C ASN A 319 -8.68 6.71 -15.13
N CYS A 320 -8.57 6.43 -16.44
CA CYS A 320 -8.27 7.48 -17.42
C CYS A 320 -9.27 8.65 -17.41
N SER A 321 -10.55 8.38 -17.22
CA SER A 321 -11.57 9.44 -17.17
C SER A 321 -11.35 10.41 -16.01
N GLU A 322 -11.04 9.87 -14.82
CA GLU A 322 -10.75 10.65 -13.62
C GLU A 322 -9.41 11.38 -13.76
N ALA A 323 -8.38 10.70 -14.26
CA ALA A 323 -7.04 11.27 -14.47
C ALA A 323 -7.06 12.48 -15.40
N LYS A 324 -7.85 12.45 -16.49
CA LYS A 324 -8.03 13.59 -17.40
C LYS A 324 -8.68 14.81 -16.76
N SER A 325 -9.48 14.62 -15.73
CA SER A 325 -10.16 15.73 -15.02
C SER A 325 -9.24 16.48 -14.08
N ALA A 326 -8.06 15.92 -13.75
CA ALA A 326 -7.07 16.55 -12.90
C ALA A 326 -6.14 17.50 -13.68
N ASP A 327 -5.47 18.38 -12.95
CA ASP A 327 -4.40 19.21 -13.52
C ASP A 327 -3.20 18.34 -13.89
N GLN A 328 -2.84 18.33 -15.16
CA GLN A 328 -1.79 17.45 -15.68
C GLN A 328 -0.41 18.08 -15.75
N GLN A 329 -0.30 19.42 -15.66
CA GLN A 329 0.94 20.25 -15.62
C GLN A 329 2.22 19.59 -16.16
N GLY A 330 2.20 19.15 -17.42
CA GLY A 330 3.36 18.55 -18.09
C GLY A 330 3.59 17.05 -17.79
N LEU A 331 2.69 16.39 -17.07
CA LEU A 331 2.73 14.95 -16.83
C LEU A 331 2.09 14.19 -18.01
N GLU A 332 2.85 13.36 -18.70
CA GLU A 332 2.33 12.53 -19.79
C GLU A 332 1.57 11.33 -19.22
N LEU A 333 0.25 11.23 -19.52
CA LEU A 333 -0.62 10.17 -19.01
C LEU A 333 -0.63 8.99 -19.97
N VAL A 334 0.01 7.90 -19.59
CA VAL A 334 0.11 6.66 -20.35
C VAL A 334 -0.92 5.66 -19.84
N LYS A 335 -1.86 5.27 -20.70
CA LYS A 335 -2.90 4.30 -20.38
C LYS A 335 -2.35 2.87 -20.42
N VAL A 336 -2.64 2.07 -19.38
CA VAL A 336 -2.23 0.68 -19.26
C VAL A 336 -3.37 -0.22 -18.77
N ASP A 337 -3.55 -1.38 -19.43
CA ASP A 337 -4.52 -2.41 -19.05
C ASP A 337 -3.83 -3.69 -18.55
N THR A 338 -2.57 -3.91 -18.96
CA THR A 338 -1.78 -5.08 -18.58
C THR A 338 -0.32 -4.72 -18.35
N LEU A 339 0.41 -5.57 -17.62
CA LEU A 339 1.86 -5.43 -17.43
C LEU A 339 2.60 -5.39 -18.79
N GLY A 340 2.22 -6.26 -19.74
CA GLY A 340 2.81 -6.26 -21.07
C GLY A 340 2.64 -4.92 -21.79
N GLN A 341 1.44 -4.33 -21.74
CA GLN A 341 1.20 -2.99 -22.33
C GLN A 341 2.02 -1.90 -21.62
N ALA A 342 2.20 -2.00 -20.30
CA ALA A 342 3.03 -1.04 -19.56
C ALA A 342 4.50 -1.13 -20.01
N VAL A 343 5.05 -2.34 -20.15
CA VAL A 343 6.41 -2.57 -20.68
C VAL A 343 6.53 -2.07 -22.12
N ASP A 344 5.58 -2.40 -22.99
CA ASP A 344 5.58 -1.93 -24.38
C ASP A 344 5.51 -0.41 -24.49
N ALA A 345 4.71 0.23 -23.63
CA ALA A 345 4.58 1.69 -23.57
C ALA A 345 5.89 2.36 -23.14
N LEU A 346 6.58 1.83 -22.11
CA LEU A 346 7.87 2.33 -21.67
C LEU A 346 8.94 2.14 -22.74
N ASN A 347 9.01 0.98 -23.39
CA ASN A 347 9.92 0.72 -24.51
C ASN A 347 9.63 1.68 -25.70
N SER A 348 8.35 1.97 -25.99
CA SER A 348 7.97 2.95 -27.02
C SER A 348 8.47 4.35 -26.66
N LEU A 349 8.30 4.79 -25.42
CA LEU A 349 8.80 6.08 -24.92
C LEU A 349 10.33 6.18 -24.99
N SER A 350 11.04 5.10 -24.68
CA SER A 350 12.50 5.04 -24.77
C SER A 350 12.99 5.14 -26.22
N ALA A 351 12.23 4.56 -27.16
CA ALA A 351 12.50 4.67 -28.59
C ALA A 351 12.04 5.99 -29.24
N GLY A 352 11.48 6.94 -28.46
CA GLY A 352 10.93 8.19 -28.98
C GLY A 352 9.59 8.06 -29.70
N GLY A 353 8.88 6.94 -29.49
CA GLY A 353 7.54 6.69 -30.01
C GLY A 353 6.43 7.27 -29.13
N GLU A 354 5.19 7.12 -29.56
CA GLU A 354 4.01 7.55 -28.83
C GLU A 354 3.30 6.35 -28.17
N PRO A 355 3.26 6.26 -26.82
CA PRO A 355 2.53 5.23 -26.13
C PRO A 355 1.01 5.49 -26.16
N PRO A 356 0.16 4.50 -25.81
CA PRO A 356 -1.27 4.71 -25.62
C PRO A 356 -1.50 5.79 -24.53
N ARG A 357 -2.31 6.80 -24.84
CA ARG A 357 -2.64 7.88 -23.90
C ARG A 357 -4.07 7.77 -23.37
N CYS A 358 -4.26 8.29 -22.19
CA CYS A 358 -5.63 8.50 -21.73
C CYS A 358 -6.45 9.50 -22.63
#